data_7c9f70b65dc07644421820ae25310b16
#
_entry.id   7c9f70b65dc07644421820ae25310b16
#
_cell.length_a   1.000
_cell.length_b   1.000
_cell.length_c   1.000
_cell.angle_alpha   90.00
_cell.angle_beta   90.00
_cell.angle_gamma   90.00
#
_symmetry.space_group_name_H-M   'P 1'
#
loop_
_entity.id
_entity.type
_entity.pdbx_description
1 polymer ?
#
loop_
_entity_poly.entity_id
_entity_poly.type
_entity_poly.pdbx_seq_one_letter_code
_entity_poly.pdbx_strand_id
1 'polypeptide(L)'
;VTTLAVAFRLALLGLCSLVLVPLQMLALRLGWSATLHVLPVWFHRALLKIFNVRVIERGTPPGRAATIVVSNHVSWLDIPVIGSLHPLSFIAKSEIEGWPVVGSMARLQRSVFIDRQRRKATAEVNDTLAHRLVKGEVIVLFAEGTTGDGNRLLPFRSSLVGAAQTALMHDSVERVLLQPLAITYTHRLGLPVTRRDRPFIAWYGDMELAPHLKMFIRGIPLDVVVTWGEPMPFNGSRKQATAFAEAEVRRALRAA
;
A
#
# COMPACT_ATOMS: atom_id res chain seq x y z
N VAL A 1 -7.14 16.34 22.70
CA VAL A 1 -8.14 16.44 21.61
C VAL A 1 -9.54 16.33 22.23
N THR A 2 -10.38 17.32 21.95
CA THR A 2 -11.75 17.37 22.52
C THR A 2 -12.66 16.32 21.87
N THR A 3 -13.68 15.86 22.60
CA THR A 3 -14.70 14.95 22.08
C THR A 3 -15.37 15.49 20.81
N LEU A 4 -15.59 16.82 20.79
CA LEU A 4 -16.16 17.51 19.62
C LEU A 4 -15.29 17.37 18.37
N ALA A 5 -13.96 17.48 18.49
CA ALA A 5 -13.05 17.32 17.36
C ALA A 5 -13.05 15.87 16.83
N VAL A 6 -13.16 14.88 17.71
CA VAL A 6 -13.30 13.47 17.31
C VAL A 6 -14.63 13.24 16.58
N ALA A 7 -15.73 13.74 17.13
CA ALA A 7 -17.06 13.63 16.52
C ALA A 7 -17.07 14.29 15.11
N PHE A 8 -16.49 15.46 14.99
CA PHE A 8 -16.37 16.17 13.69
C PHE A 8 -15.57 15.34 12.65
N ARG A 9 -14.43 14.72 13.04
CA ARG A 9 -13.66 13.86 12.15
C ARG A 9 -14.42 12.61 11.74
N LEU A 10 -15.17 12.00 12.67
CA LEU A 10 -16.04 10.86 12.37
C LEU A 10 -17.14 11.25 11.39
N ALA A 11 -17.76 12.41 11.55
CA ALA A 11 -18.77 12.93 10.64
C ALA A 11 -18.18 13.18 9.24
N LEU A 12 -16.98 13.78 9.14
CA LEU A 12 -16.28 13.97 7.86
C LEU A 12 -15.94 12.64 7.19
N LEU A 13 -15.43 11.66 7.95
CA LEU A 13 -15.14 10.33 7.42
C LEU A 13 -16.40 9.64 6.91
N GLY A 14 -17.50 9.73 7.69
CA GLY A 14 -18.80 9.22 7.28
C GLY A 14 -19.31 9.87 6.00
N LEU A 15 -19.23 11.20 5.90
CA LEU A 15 -19.64 11.95 4.70
C LEU A 15 -18.80 11.57 3.47
N CYS A 16 -17.47 11.52 3.61
CA CYS A 16 -16.58 11.08 2.54
C CYS A 16 -16.91 9.66 2.07
N SER A 17 -17.17 8.75 3.02
CA SER A 17 -17.52 7.36 2.70
C SER A 17 -18.89 7.29 2.01
N LEU A 18 -19.88 8.05 2.48
CA LEU A 18 -21.23 8.09 1.92
C LEU A 18 -21.25 8.57 0.46
N VAL A 19 -20.31 9.44 0.08
CA VAL A 19 -20.21 9.95 -1.29
C VAL A 19 -19.30 9.09 -2.16
N LEU A 20 -18.05 8.84 -1.71
CA LEU A 20 -17.04 8.22 -2.57
C LEU A 20 -17.23 6.70 -2.72
N VAL A 21 -17.76 6.01 -1.70
CA VAL A 21 -17.96 4.55 -1.78
C VAL A 21 -19.04 4.17 -2.80
N PRO A 22 -20.25 4.77 -2.81
CA PRO A 22 -21.26 4.48 -3.83
C PRO A 22 -20.78 4.86 -5.24
N LEU A 23 -20.08 5.98 -5.39
CA LEU A 23 -19.50 6.38 -6.67
C LEU A 23 -18.48 5.36 -7.19
N GLN A 24 -17.61 4.85 -6.33
CA GLN A 24 -16.67 3.79 -6.69
C GLN A 24 -17.37 2.48 -7.04
N MET A 25 -18.41 2.10 -6.30
CA MET A 25 -19.23 0.92 -6.62
C MET A 25 -19.92 1.05 -7.99
N LEU A 26 -20.46 2.23 -8.27
CA LEU A 26 -21.06 2.52 -9.56
C LEU A 26 -20.03 2.49 -10.70
N ALA A 27 -18.87 3.12 -10.50
CA ALA A 27 -17.78 3.11 -11.47
C ALA A 27 -17.29 1.67 -11.78
N LEU A 28 -17.20 0.81 -10.74
CA LEU A 28 -16.88 -0.61 -10.92
C LEU A 28 -17.93 -1.35 -11.75
N ARG A 29 -19.23 -1.10 -11.48
CA ARG A 29 -20.33 -1.74 -12.23
C ARG A 29 -20.38 -1.29 -13.69
N LEU A 30 -20.08 -0.02 -13.95
CA LEU A 30 -20.14 0.56 -15.30
C LEU A 30 -18.82 0.44 -16.06
N GLY A 31 -17.75 -0.10 -15.45
CA GLY A 31 -16.44 -0.25 -16.09
C GLY A 31 -15.76 1.09 -16.43
N TRP A 32 -16.03 2.17 -15.68
CA TRP A 32 -15.45 3.50 -15.92
C TRP A 32 -13.97 3.55 -15.52
N SER A 33 -13.10 3.10 -16.43
CA SER A 33 -11.68 2.86 -16.16
C SER A 33 -10.95 4.06 -15.53
N ALA A 34 -11.13 5.27 -16.04
CA ALA A 34 -10.51 6.48 -15.49
C ALA A 34 -10.94 6.76 -14.03
N THR A 35 -12.24 6.63 -13.75
CA THR A 35 -12.82 6.91 -12.43
C THR A 35 -12.42 5.85 -11.40
N LEU A 36 -12.31 4.57 -11.83
CA LEU A 36 -11.93 3.44 -10.97
C LEU A 36 -10.60 3.64 -10.27
N HIS A 37 -9.68 4.36 -10.89
CA HIS A 37 -8.34 4.56 -10.34
C HIS A 37 -8.21 5.88 -9.55
N VAL A 38 -9.05 6.86 -9.83
CA VAL A 38 -8.95 8.21 -9.23
C VAL A 38 -9.71 8.32 -7.91
N LEU A 39 -10.91 7.73 -7.81
CA LEU A 39 -11.73 7.81 -6.58
C LEU A 39 -11.04 7.24 -5.34
N PRO A 40 -10.32 6.09 -5.40
CA PRO A 40 -9.55 5.63 -4.26
C PRO A 40 -8.47 6.62 -3.82
N VAL A 41 -7.79 7.28 -4.75
CA VAL A 41 -6.78 8.31 -4.42
C VAL A 41 -7.42 9.45 -3.63
N TRP A 42 -8.57 9.94 -4.06
CA TRP A 42 -9.29 11.01 -3.35
C TRP A 42 -9.76 10.57 -1.96
N PHE A 43 -10.27 9.33 -1.85
CA PHE A 43 -10.65 8.76 -0.56
C PHE A 43 -9.46 8.71 0.40
N HIS A 44 -8.31 8.21 -0.05
CA HIS A 44 -7.10 8.14 0.76
C HIS A 44 -6.59 9.52 1.16
N ARG A 45 -6.59 10.49 0.25
CA ARG A 45 -6.23 11.89 0.56
C ARG A 45 -7.15 12.51 1.61
N ALA A 46 -8.45 12.29 1.49
CA ALA A 46 -9.41 12.76 2.48
C ALA A 46 -9.19 12.10 3.85
N LEU A 47 -9.00 10.78 3.87
CA LEU A 47 -8.72 10.01 5.08
C LEU A 47 -7.46 10.51 5.81
N LEU A 48 -6.36 10.69 5.10
CA LEU A 48 -5.10 11.18 5.67
C LEU A 48 -5.25 12.62 6.20
N LYS A 49 -5.97 13.48 5.49
CA LYS A 49 -6.27 14.84 5.97
C LYS A 49 -7.12 14.83 7.24
N ILE A 50 -8.12 13.96 7.31
CA ILE A 50 -8.96 13.77 8.51
C ILE A 50 -8.11 13.28 9.70
N PHE A 51 -7.17 12.38 9.45
CA PHE A 51 -6.26 11.85 10.48
C PHE A 51 -5.09 12.78 10.80
N ASN A 52 -4.96 13.91 10.09
CA ASN A 52 -3.85 14.84 10.24
C ASN A 52 -2.48 14.20 9.92
N VAL A 53 -2.45 13.41 8.85
CA VAL A 53 -1.23 12.77 8.34
C VAL A 53 -0.76 13.54 7.12
N ARG A 54 0.48 14.03 7.15
CA ARG A 54 1.15 14.70 6.04
C ARG A 54 2.07 13.73 5.34
N VAL A 55 1.86 13.54 4.04
CA VAL A 55 2.72 12.69 3.19
C VAL A 55 3.66 13.58 2.40
N ILE A 56 4.94 13.24 2.45
CA ILE A 56 6.02 13.90 1.70
C ILE A 56 6.56 12.87 0.70
N GLU A 57 6.38 13.14 -0.58
CA GLU A 57 6.83 12.29 -1.67
C GLU A 57 8.22 12.71 -2.13
N ARG A 58 9.12 11.73 -2.34
CA ARG A 58 10.48 11.91 -2.85
C ARG A 58 10.78 10.89 -3.95
N GLY A 59 11.64 11.26 -4.89
CA GLY A 59 12.00 10.42 -6.04
C GLY A 59 10.95 10.48 -7.14
N THR A 60 11.08 9.59 -8.13
CA THR A 60 10.21 9.56 -9.31
C THR A 60 9.22 8.40 -9.19
N PRO A 61 7.91 8.66 -9.19
CA PRO A 61 6.90 7.61 -9.14
C PRO A 61 6.91 6.76 -10.42
N PRO A 62 6.31 5.54 -10.37
CA PRO A 62 6.25 4.68 -11.54
C PRO A 62 5.49 5.33 -12.70
N GLY A 63 6.02 5.19 -13.90
CA GLY A 63 5.38 5.60 -15.13
C GLY A 63 4.30 4.61 -15.60
N ARG A 64 4.02 4.61 -16.92
CA ARG A 64 3.03 3.71 -17.53
C ARG A 64 3.55 2.29 -17.84
N ALA A 65 4.79 1.99 -17.54
CA ALA A 65 5.35 0.66 -17.74
C ALA A 65 4.79 -0.34 -16.72
N ALA A 66 4.71 -1.61 -17.13
CA ALA A 66 4.35 -2.69 -16.21
C ALA A 66 5.28 -2.70 -14.99
N THR A 67 4.80 -2.23 -13.84
CA THR A 67 5.64 -2.02 -12.66
C THR A 67 5.10 -2.70 -11.42
N ILE A 68 5.94 -3.48 -10.77
CA ILE A 68 5.71 -3.97 -9.41
C ILE A 68 6.52 -3.09 -8.45
N VAL A 69 5.82 -2.40 -7.58
CA VAL A 69 6.41 -1.62 -6.49
C VAL A 69 6.64 -2.54 -5.30
N VAL A 70 7.86 -2.55 -4.78
CA VAL A 70 8.27 -3.42 -3.67
C VAL A 70 8.59 -2.56 -2.45
N SER A 71 7.80 -2.69 -1.38
CA SER A 71 7.83 -1.80 -0.23
C SER A 71 8.04 -2.54 1.10
N ASN A 72 8.57 -1.82 2.09
CA ASN A 72 8.46 -2.19 3.50
C ASN A 72 7.02 -2.00 4.02
N HIS A 73 6.71 -2.58 5.17
CA HIS A 73 5.37 -2.55 5.75
C HIS A 73 5.42 -2.38 7.27
N VAL A 74 4.87 -1.31 7.77
CA VAL A 74 4.91 -0.94 9.21
C VAL A 74 3.51 -0.89 9.81
N SER A 75 2.52 -0.46 9.02
CA SER A 75 1.17 -0.18 9.52
C SER A 75 0.12 -0.39 8.44
N TRP A 76 -1.14 -0.62 8.83
CA TRP A 76 -2.27 -0.52 7.90
C TRP A 76 -2.34 0.87 7.22
N LEU A 77 -1.79 1.90 7.87
CA LEU A 77 -1.72 3.26 7.35
C LEU A 77 -0.85 3.39 6.09
N ASP A 78 0.07 2.47 5.84
CA ASP A 78 0.91 2.45 4.63
C ASP A 78 0.04 2.38 3.36
N ILE A 79 -1.11 1.68 3.44
CA ILE A 79 -2.04 1.55 2.31
C ILE A 79 -2.62 2.91 1.90
N PRO A 80 -3.29 3.69 2.77
CA PRO A 80 -3.78 5.01 2.41
C PRO A 80 -2.64 6.00 2.11
N VAL A 81 -1.47 5.87 2.74
CA VAL A 81 -0.30 6.72 2.45
C VAL A 81 0.13 6.55 0.99
N ILE A 82 0.44 5.34 0.55
CA ILE A 82 0.82 5.08 -0.85
C ILE A 82 -0.36 5.36 -1.79
N GLY A 83 -1.54 4.89 -1.44
CA GLY A 83 -2.76 5.03 -2.25
C GLY A 83 -3.23 6.47 -2.44
N SER A 84 -2.75 7.42 -1.62
CA SER A 84 -3.03 8.85 -1.79
C SER A 84 -2.17 9.53 -2.85
N LEU A 85 -1.05 8.92 -3.23
CA LEU A 85 -0.08 9.52 -4.15
C LEU A 85 -0.49 9.27 -5.61
N HIS A 86 -0.70 8.00 -5.98
CA HIS A 86 -0.94 7.58 -7.35
C HIS A 86 -2.02 6.50 -7.45
N PRO A 87 -2.69 6.38 -8.62
CA PRO A 87 -3.54 5.24 -8.93
C PRO A 87 -2.72 3.94 -8.95
N LEU A 88 -3.05 3.02 -8.04
CA LEU A 88 -2.37 1.73 -7.92
C LEU A 88 -3.25 0.70 -7.22
N SER A 89 -2.83 -0.56 -7.28
CA SER A 89 -3.49 -1.68 -6.59
C SER A 89 -2.53 -2.32 -5.61
N PHE A 90 -3.06 -3.00 -4.59
CA PHE A 90 -2.27 -3.69 -3.58
C PHE A 90 -2.43 -5.20 -3.68
N ILE A 91 -1.41 -5.93 -3.22
CA ILE A 91 -1.49 -7.34 -2.93
C ILE A 91 -1.77 -7.51 -1.44
N ALA A 92 -2.88 -8.16 -1.10
CA ALA A 92 -3.32 -8.41 0.26
C ALA A 92 -3.39 -9.91 0.58
N LYS A 93 -3.38 -10.28 1.86
CA LYS A 93 -3.65 -11.65 2.30
C LYS A 93 -5.13 -11.98 2.11
N SER A 94 -5.45 -13.22 1.72
CA SER A 94 -6.84 -13.68 1.52
C SER A 94 -7.70 -13.55 2.78
N GLU A 95 -7.13 -13.70 3.97
CA GLU A 95 -7.87 -13.58 5.22
C GLU A 95 -8.49 -12.19 5.42
N ILE A 96 -7.83 -11.15 4.88
CA ILE A 96 -8.32 -9.75 4.97
C ILE A 96 -9.60 -9.56 4.16
N GLU A 97 -9.82 -10.36 3.13
CA GLU A 97 -11.02 -10.27 2.28
C GLU A 97 -12.31 -10.45 3.10
N GLY A 98 -12.28 -11.32 4.10
CA GLY A 98 -13.39 -11.60 5.02
C GLY A 98 -13.57 -10.56 6.14
N TRP A 99 -12.67 -9.61 6.31
CA TRP A 99 -12.79 -8.63 7.38
C TRP A 99 -13.89 -7.61 7.11
N PRO A 100 -14.78 -7.36 8.08
CA PRO A 100 -15.80 -6.33 7.93
C PRO A 100 -15.16 -4.98 7.60
N VAL A 101 -15.76 -4.21 6.71
CA VAL A 101 -15.30 -2.89 6.24
C VAL A 101 -13.97 -2.96 5.49
N VAL A 102 -12.88 -3.45 6.11
CA VAL A 102 -11.53 -3.48 5.52
C VAL A 102 -11.49 -4.31 4.25
N GLY A 103 -12.08 -5.51 4.24
CA GLY A 103 -12.17 -6.35 3.04
C GLY A 103 -12.96 -5.68 1.92
N SER A 104 -14.05 -4.97 2.27
CA SER A 104 -14.83 -4.21 1.29
C SER A 104 -14.04 -3.03 0.71
N MET A 105 -13.32 -2.29 1.55
CA MET A 105 -12.44 -1.21 1.08
C MET A 105 -11.31 -1.74 0.20
N ALA A 106 -10.70 -2.87 0.57
CA ALA A 106 -9.67 -3.51 -0.25
C ALA A 106 -10.21 -3.96 -1.63
N ARG A 107 -11.43 -4.49 -1.71
CA ARG A 107 -12.09 -4.80 -2.98
C ARG A 107 -12.36 -3.54 -3.81
N LEU A 108 -12.83 -2.48 -3.19
CA LEU A 108 -13.04 -1.19 -3.87
C LEU A 108 -11.75 -0.56 -4.38
N GLN A 109 -10.63 -0.79 -3.68
CA GLN A 109 -9.26 -0.44 -4.10
C GLN A 109 -8.74 -1.38 -5.21
N ARG A 110 -9.51 -2.41 -5.60
CA ARG A 110 -9.08 -3.44 -6.56
C ARG A 110 -7.85 -4.23 -6.09
N SER A 111 -7.68 -4.39 -4.78
CA SER A 111 -6.62 -5.24 -4.21
C SER A 111 -6.76 -6.67 -4.69
N VAL A 112 -5.62 -7.33 -4.91
CA VAL A 112 -5.56 -8.75 -5.28
C VAL A 112 -5.28 -9.56 -4.04
N PHE A 113 -6.18 -10.49 -3.72
CA PHE A 113 -6.05 -11.32 -2.53
C PHE A 113 -5.29 -12.60 -2.84
N ILE A 114 -4.27 -12.91 -2.05
CA ILE A 114 -3.43 -14.10 -2.22
C ILE A 114 -3.58 -15.04 -1.03
N ASP A 115 -3.99 -16.28 -1.31
CA ASP A 115 -3.86 -17.40 -0.40
C ASP A 115 -2.48 -18.07 -0.60
N ARG A 116 -1.57 -17.81 0.32
CA ARG A 116 -0.18 -18.30 0.24
C ARG A 116 -0.04 -19.77 0.56
N GLN A 117 -1.07 -20.40 1.11
CA GLN A 117 -1.04 -21.82 1.47
C GLN A 117 -1.46 -22.73 0.31
N ARG A 118 -2.17 -22.19 -0.69
CA ARG A 118 -2.69 -22.94 -1.84
C ARG A 118 -1.90 -22.65 -3.11
N ARG A 119 -1.05 -23.58 -3.55
CA ARG A 119 -0.21 -23.43 -4.77
C ARG A 119 -1.03 -23.14 -6.04
N LYS A 120 -2.19 -23.81 -6.22
CA LYS A 120 -3.08 -23.56 -7.38
C LYS A 120 -3.66 -22.15 -7.36
N ALA A 121 -4.15 -21.69 -6.21
CA ALA A 121 -4.65 -20.34 -6.05
C ALA A 121 -3.54 -19.28 -6.31
N THR A 122 -2.29 -19.59 -5.98
CA THR A 122 -1.14 -18.72 -6.26
C THR A 122 -0.89 -18.57 -7.76
N ALA A 123 -1.08 -19.61 -8.57
CA ALA A 123 -0.93 -19.53 -10.03
C ALA A 123 -2.01 -18.63 -10.65
N GLU A 124 -3.28 -18.83 -10.32
CA GLU A 124 -4.40 -18.01 -10.81
C GLU A 124 -4.25 -16.52 -10.43
N VAL A 125 -3.74 -16.27 -9.22
CA VAL A 125 -3.45 -14.89 -8.77
C VAL A 125 -2.30 -14.30 -9.55
N ASN A 126 -1.23 -15.04 -9.81
CA ASN A 126 -0.11 -14.56 -10.63
C ASN A 126 -0.57 -14.22 -12.05
N ASP A 127 -1.46 -15.02 -12.65
CA ASP A 127 -2.04 -14.72 -13.96
C ASP A 127 -2.89 -13.43 -13.93
N THR A 128 -3.70 -13.28 -12.89
CA THR A 128 -4.49 -12.04 -12.68
C THR A 128 -3.59 -10.81 -12.57
N LEU A 129 -2.52 -10.91 -11.79
CA LEU A 129 -1.54 -9.83 -11.62
C LEU A 129 -0.79 -9.55 -12.92
N ALA A 130 -0.40 -10.61 -13.64
CA ALA A 130 0.24 -10.49 -14.95
C ALA A 130 -0.64 -9.73 -15.94
N HIS A 131 -1.93 -10.09 -16.07
CA HIS A 131 -2.88 -9.37 -16.92
C HIS A 131 -3.03 -7.89 -16.55
N ARG A 132 -2.96 -7.55 -15.28
CA ARG A 132 -3.02 -6.14 -14.84
C ARG A 132 -1.74 -5.38 -15.17
N LEU A 133 -0.58 -6.02 -14.97
CA LEU A 133 0.71 -5.46 -15.36
C LEU A 133 0.78 -5.18 -16.86
N VAL A 134 0.30 -6.11 -17.69
CA VAL A 134 0.16 -5.94 -19.17
C VAL A 134 -0.65 -4.70 -19.51
N LYS A 135 -1.69 -4.39 -18.73
CA LYS A 135 -2.52 -3.17 -18.91
C LYS A 135 -1.87 -1.90 -18.36
N GLY A 136 -0.62 -1.97 -17.89
CA GLY A 136 0.10 -0.84 -17.32
C GLY A 136 -0.37 -0.44 -15.90
N GLU A 137 -1.06 -1.34 -15.19
CA GLU A 137 -1.42 -1.08 -13.79
C GLU A 137 -0.18 -1.20 -12.89
N VAL A 138 -0.05 -0.28 -11.94
CA VAL A 138 0.98 -0.33 -10.89
C VAL A 138 0.47 -1.17 -9.73
N ILE A 139 1.27 -2.17 -9.34
CA ILE A 139 0.91 -3.10 -8.26
C ILE A 139 1.91 -2.97 -7.13
N VAL A 140 1.42 -2.69 -5.93
CA VAL A 140 2.24 -2.58 -4.71
C VAL A 140 2.26 -3.90 -3.96
N LEU A 141 3.46 -4.34 -3.66
CA LEU A 141 3.75 -5.53 -2.89
C LEU A 141 4.51 -5.16 -1.62
N PHE A 142 3.95 -5.46 -0.47
CA PHE A 142 4.68 -5.41 0.80
C PHE A 142 5.52 -6.69 0.95
N ALA A 143 6.81 -6.60 0.59
CA ALA A 143 7.68 -7.76 0.41
C ALA A 143 8.08 -8.46 1.73
N GLU A 144 7.94 -7.79 2.87
CA GLU A 144 8.11 -8.39 4.19
C GLU A 144 7.05 -9.47 4.47
N GLY A 145 5.90 -9.36 3.82
CA GLY A 145 4.80 -10.32 3.95
C GLY A 145 4.04 -10.23 5.27
N THR A 146 4.41 -9.32 6.14
CA THR A 146 3.73 -8.95 7.38
C THR A 146 4.14 -7.53 7.74
N THR A 147 3.42 -6.89 8.64
CA THR A 147 3.82 -5.61 9.21
C THR A 147 4.91 -5.81 10.27
N GLY A 148 5.93 -4.96 10.25
CA GLY A 148 6.99 -4.89 11.25
C GLY A 148 6.71 -3.86 12.35
N ASP A 149 7.51 -3.88 13.41
CA ASP A 149 7.45 -2.90 14.52
C ASP A 149 8.00 -1.51 14.14
N GLY A 150 8.50 -1.35 12.91
CA GLY A 150 9.08 -0.12 12.41
C GLY A 150 10.48 0.22 12.94
N ASN A 151 11.07 -0.62 13.80
CA ASN A 151 12.44 -0.42 14.29
C ASN A 151 13.49 -0.99 13.34
N ARG A 152 13.12 -2.01 12.57
CA ARG A 152 14.01 -2.66 11.60
C ARG A 152 13.21 -3.11 10.37
N LEU A 153 13.87 -3.13 9.23
CA LEU A 153 13.36 -3.75 8.03
C LEU A 153 13.41 -5.27 8.17
N LEU A 154 12.28 -5.94 7.97
CA LEU A 154 12.23 -7.40 7.92
C LEU A 154 12.74 -7.91 6.55
N PRO A 155 13.26 -9.15 6.47
CA PRO A 155 13.71 -9.72 5.21
C PRO A 155 12.61 -9.77 4.15
N PHE A 156 12.91 -9.37 2.93
CA PHE A 156 11.98 -9.45 1.82
C PHE A 156 11.87 -10.88 1.29
N ARG A 157 10.65 -11.30 0.99
CA ARG A 157 10.32 -12.67 0.54
C ARG A 157 10.24 -12.74 -0.99
N SER A 158 11.21 -13.40 -1.62
CA SER A 158 11.29 -13.53 -3.09
C SER A 158 10.10 -14.29 -3.71
N SER A 159 9.41 -15.14 -2.94
CA SER A 159 8.21 -15.84 -3.43
C SER A 159 7.06 -14.89 -3.79
N LEU A 160 7.03 -13.68 -3.23
CA LEU A 160 5.99 -12.70 -3.48
C LEU A 160 6.16 -11.96 -4.83
N VAL A 161 7.34 -12.05 -5.45
CA VAL A 161 7.64 -11.43 -6.75
C VAL A 161 7.31 -12.36 -7.94
N GLY A 162 6.60 -13.47 -7.68
CA GLY A 162 6.25 -14.47 -8.70
C GLY A 162 5.43 -13.91 -9.86
N ALA A 163 4.55 -12.93 -9.59
CA ALA A 163 3.75 -12.28 -10.62
C ALA A 163 4.58 -11.59 -11.72
N ALA A 164 5.75 -11.03 -11.37
CA ALA A 164 6.65 -10.46 -12.36
C ALA A 164 7.15 -11.49 -13.38
N GLN A 165 7.45 -12.68 -12.90
CA GLN A 165 7.89 -13.78 -13.77
C GLN A 165 6.78 -14.26 -14.69
N THR A 166 5.56 -14.39 -14.18
CA THR A 166 4.40 -14.77 -14.99
C THR A 166 4.08 -13.69 -16.04
N ALA A 167 4.16 -12.41 -15.67
CA ALA A 167 3.91 -11.31 -16.61
C ALA A 167 4.89 -11.29 -17.79
N LEU A 168 6.17 -11.65 -17.57
CA LEU A 168 7.16 -11.75 -18.66
C LEU A 168 6.89 -12.90 -19.65
N MET A 169 6.04 -13.86 -19.29
CA MET A 169 5.65 -14.93 -20.20
C MET A 169 4.52 -14.50 -21.17
N HIS A 170 3.95 -13.32 -21.00
CA HIS A 170 2.98 -12.76 -21.94
C HIS A 170 3.68 -12.01 -23.07
N ASP A 171 3.37 -12.37 -24.31
CA ASP A 171 3.98 -11.79 -25.53
C ASP A 171 3.80 -10.27 -25.64
N SER A 172 2.81 -9.72 -24.97
CA SER A 172 2.51 -8.28 -24.98
C SER A 172 3.33 -7.44 -23.99
N VAL A 173 4.21 -8.06 -23.18
CA VAL A 173 5.04 -7.37 -22.19
C VAL A 173 6.52 -7.58 -22.50
N GLU A 174 7.14 -6.58 -23.08
CA GLU A 174 8.59 -6.63 -23.38
C GLU A 174 9.43 -6.64 -22.10
N ARG A 175 8.98 -5.96 -21.04
CA ARG A 175 9.67 -5.90 -19.75
C ARG A 175 8.75 -5.56 -18.61
N VAL A 176 9.03 -6.12 -17.42
CA VAL A 176 8.46 -5.74 -16.14
C VAL A 176 9.52 -5.00 -15.33
N LEU A 177 9.12 -3.90 -14.70
CA LEU A 177 9.99 -3.15 -13.78
C LEU A 177 9.69 -3.54 -12.34
N LEU A 178 10.72 -3.67 -11.52
CA LEU A 178 10.65 -3.62 -10.06
C LEU A 178 11.08 -2.24 -9.59
N GLN A 179 10.24 -1.58 -8.82
CA GLN A 179 10.57 -0.29 -8.23
C GLN A 179 10.54 -0.37 -6.72
N PRO A 180 11.68 -0.12 -6.03
CA PRO A 180 11.72 -0.04 -4.58
C PRO A 180 10.93 1.16 -4.07
N LEU A 181 10.25 1.01 -2.93
CA LEU A 181 9.53 2.08 -2.24
C LEU A 181 9.81 2.00 -0.75
N ALA A 182 10.29 3.07 -0.15
CA ALA A 182 10.48 3.16 1.29
C ALA A 182 9.42 4.06 1.93
N ILE A 183 8.79 3.57 3.01
CA ILE A 183 7.88 4.34 3.84
C ILE A 183 8.56 4.60 5.18
N THR A 184 8.69 5.87 5.55
CA THR A 184 9.32 6.29 6.80
C THR A 184 8.41 7.26 7.54
N TYR A 185 8.02 6.91 8.74
CA TYR A 185 7.32 7.81 9.66
C TYR A 185 8.36 8.66 10.39
N THR A 186 8.41 9.95 10.09
CA THR A 186 9.53 10.82 10.47
C THR A 186 9.24 11.71 11.67
N HIS A 187 8.05 12.30 11.77
CA HIS A 187 7.69 13.21 12.86
C HIS A 187 6.31 12.88 13.41
N ARG A 188 6.18 12.98 14.73
CA ARG A 188 4.92 12.90 15.47
C ARG A 188 4.82 14.10 16.39
N LEU A 189 3.69 14.82 16.34
CA LEU A 189 3.52 16.10 17.07
C LEU A 189 4.60 17.15 16.72
N GLY A 190 5.16 17.10 15.52
CA GLY A 190 6.25 17.97 15.09
C GLY A 190 7.64 17.58 15.60
N LEU A 191 7.76 16.52 16.38
CA LEU A 191 9.03 16.00 16.91
C LEU A 191 9.48 14.75 16.13
N PRO A 192 10.78 14.51 15.95
CA PRO A 192 11.28 13.29 15.33
C PRO A 192 10.76 12.04 16.02
N VAL A 193 10.34 11.04 15.22
CA VAL A 193 9.84 9.77 15.72
C VAL A 193 10.94 8.98 16.41
N THR A 194 10.70 8.58 17.64
CA THR A 194 11.59 7.75 18.46
C THR A 194 11.07 6.32 18.57
N ARG A 195 11.83 5.42 19.19
CA ARG A 195 11.39 4.06 19.50
C ARG A 195 10.12 4.03 20.36
N ARG A 196 9.91 5.04 21.22
CA ARG A 196 8.72 5.15 22.08
C ARG A 196 7.45 5.49 21.31
N ASP A 197 7.59 6.11 20.13
CA ASP A 197 6.46 6.48 19.28
C ASP A 197 6.01 5.32 18.39
N ARG A 198 6.87 4.33 18.14
CA ARG A 198 6.58 3.21 17.24
C ARG A 198 5.27 2.46 17.56
N PRO A 199 4.94 2.13 18.82
CA PRO A 199 3.67 1.44 19.14
C PRO A 199 2.41 2.25 18.78
N PHE A 200 2.53 3.57 18.60
CA PHE A 200 1.41 4.43 18.16
C PHE A 200 1.29 4.54 16.64
N ILE A 201 2.28 4.08 15.90
CA ILE A 201 2.36 4.19 14.45
C ILE A 201 2.30 2.82 13.80
N ALA A 202 3.14 1.90 14.27
CA ALA A 202 3.22 0.54 13.76
C ALA A 202 2.01 -0.28 14.23
N TRP A 203 1.53 -1.13 13.32
CA TRP A 203 0.46 -2.07 13.61
C TRP A 203 0.94 -3.47 13.22
N TYR A 204 1.29 -4.29 14.18
CA TYR A 204 1.97 -5.58 13.98
C TYR A 204 1.58 -6.61 15.04
N GLY A 205 1.91 -7.88 14.80
CA GLY A 205 1.61 -8.99 15.69
C GLY A 205 0.11 -9.14 15.92
N ASP A 206 -0.29 -9.27 17.17
CA ASP A 206 -1.69 -9.49 17.60
C ASP A 206 -2.43 -8.19 17.93
N MET A 207 -1.93 -7.04 17.44
CA MET A 207 -2.59 -5.76 17.69
C MET A 207 -3.95 -5.70 17.00
N GLU A 208 -4.98 -5.37 17.76
CA GLU A 208 -6.32 -5.15 17.22
C GLU A 208 -6.39 -3.84 16.42
N LEU A 209 -7.08 -3.89 15.26
CA LEU A 209 -7.19 -2.73 14.37
C LEU A 209 -8.04 -1.62 14.99
N ALA A 210 -9.16 -1.94 15.63
CA ALA A 210 -10.11 -0.94 16.12
C ALA A 210 -9.52 -0.01 17.21
N PRO A 211 -8.82 -0.48 18.25
CA PRO A 211 -8.10 0.38 19.19
C PRO A 211 -7.04 1.24 18.52
N HIS A 212 -6.29 0.69 17.57
CA HIS A 212 -5.25 1.43 16.87
C HIS A 212 -5.84 2.53 15.96
N LEU A 213 -6.92 2.25 15.24
CA LEU A 213 -7.65 3.24 14.44
C LEU A 213 -8.20 4.38 15.29
N LYS A 214 -8.68 4.08 16.51
CA LYS A 214 -9.16 5.08 17.48
C LYS A 214 -8.08 6.10 17.88
N MET A 215 -6.80 5.72 17.83
CA MET A 215 -5.70 6.67 18.07
C MET A 215 -5.56 7.66 16.91
N PHE A 216 -5.68 7.21 15.67
CA PHE A 216 -5.57 8.07 14.48
C PHE A 216 -6.74 9.04 14.36
N ILE A 217 -7.95 8.64 14.76
CA ILE A 217 -9.13 9.52 14.70
C ILE A 217 -9.00 10.74 15.63
N ARG A 218 -8.11 10.68 16.62
CA ARG A 218 -7.75 11.85 17.43
C ARG A 218 -6.99 12.90 16.62
N GLY A 219 -6.44 12.54 15.45
CA GLY A 219 -5.78 13.46 14.53
C GLY A 219 -4.50 14.06 15.09
N ILE A 220 -3.70 13.23 15.73
CA ILE A 220 -2.35 13.60 16.18
C ILE A 220 -1.49 13.81 14.92
N PRO A 221 -0.83 14.99 14.77
CA PRO A 221 0.01 15.25 13.61
C PRO A 221 1.08 14.17 13.40
N LEU A 222 1.15 13.65 12.17
CA LEU A 222 2.10 12.61 11.78
C LEU A 222 2.66 12.92 10.39
N ASP A 223 3.98 12.95 10.25
CA ASP A 223 4.64 13.11 8.96
C ASP A 223 5.19 11.78 8.48
N VAL A 224 4.93 11.50 7.21
CA VAL A 224 5.36 10.28 6.52
C VAL A 224 6.11 10.67 5.27
N VAL A 225 7.31 10.16 5.10
CA VAL A 225 8.09 10.29 3.87
C VAL A 225 7.96 9.00 3.08
N VAL A 226 7.56 9.13 1.82
CA VAL A 226 7.53 8.05 0.83
C VAL A 226 8.63 8.32 -0.18
N THR A 227 9.58 7.41 -0.29
CA THR A 227 10.72 7.55 -1.20
C THR A 227 10.67 6.49 -2.28
N TRP A 228 10.48 6.92 -3.54
CA TRP A 228 10.57 6.07 -4.72
C TRP A 228 12.05 5.85 -5.07
N GLY A 229 12.47 4.59 -5.10
CA GLY A 229 13.77 4.20 -5.61
C GLY A 229 13.78 4.11 -7.15
N GLU A 230 14.98 3.97 -7.73
CA GLU A 230 15.12 3.77 -9.16
C GLU A 230 14.55 2.42 -9.60
N PRO A 231 13.73 2.38 -10.67
CA PRO A 231 13.17 1.14 -11.19
C PRO A 231 14.25 0.29 -11.85
N MET A 232 14.20 -1.00 -11.61
CA MET A 232 15.09 -2.00 -12.18
C MET A 232 14.30 -2.94 -13.12
N PRO A 233 14.80 -3.24 -14.34
CA PRO A 233 14.21 -4.29 -15.17
C PRO A 233 14.26 -5.65 -14.45
N PHE A 234 13.15 -6.36 -14.45
CA PHE A 234 13.10 -7.72 -13.91
C PHE A 234 13.67 -8.70 -14.95
N ASN A 235 14.77 -9.36 -14.62
CA ASN A 235 15.51 -10.28 -15.50
C ASN A 235 15.18 -11.77 -15.27
N GLY A 236 14.04 -12.08 -14.63
CA GLY A 236 13.63 -13.45 -14.32
C GLY A 236 14.17 -13.99 -12.99
N SER A 237 15.19 -13.38 -12.40
CA SER A 237 15.74 -13.81 -11.11
C SER A 237 15.04 -13.12 -9.93
N ARG A 238 14.04 -13.80 -9.36
CA ARG A 238 13.28 -13.29 -8.18
C ARG A 238 14.20 -12.98 -7.00
N LYS A 239 15.22 -13.80 -6.74
CA LYS A 239 16.15 -13.61 -5.63
C LYS A 239 16.96 -12.34 -5.79
N GLN A 240 17.54 -12.12 -6.98
CA GLN A 240 18.33 -10.92 -7.26
C GLN A 240 17.48 -9.65 -7.19
N ALA A 241 16.30 -9.66 -7.83
CA ALA A 241 15.37 -8.54 -7.82
C ALA A 241 14.91 -8.18 -6.40
N THR A 242 14.60 -9.18 -5.56
CA THR A 242 14.18 -8.96 -4.19
C THR A 242 15.34 -8.43 -3.33
N ALA A 243 16.54 -8.98 -3.49
CA ALA A 243 17.73 -8.50 -2.76
C ALA A 243 18.08 -7.05 -3.13
N PHE A 244 17.97 -6.69 -4.41
CA PHE A 244 18.14 -5.32 -4.87
C PHE A 244 17.11 -4.39 -4.21
N ALA A 245 15.81 -4.74 -4.29
CA ALA A 245 14.76 -3.91 -3.71
C ALA A 245 14.93 -3.74 -2.19
N GLU A 246 15.31 -4.81 -1.46
CA GLU A 246 15.57 -4.75 -0.03
C GLU A 246 16.73 -3.80 0.29
N ALA A 247 17.82 -3.88 -0.48
CA ALA A 247 18.99 -3.01 -0.29
C ALA A 247 18.65 -1.54 -0.52
N GLU A 248 17.89 -1.22 -1.57
CA GLU A 248 17.45 0.15 -1.89
C GLU A 248 16.49 0.71 -0.82
N VAL A 249 15.49 -0.09 -0.42
CA VAL A 249 14.57 0.31 0.66
C VAL A 249 15.35 0.54 1.97
N ARG A 250 16.28 -0.34 2.31
CA ARG A 250 17.16 -0.19 3.49
C ARG A 250 18.00 1.09 3.43
N ARG A 251 18.53 1.45 2.25
CA ARG A 251 19.27 2.68 2.03
C ARG A 251 18.39 3.90 2.24
N ALA A 252 17.20 3.92 1.65
CA ALA A 252 16.24 5.02 1.77
C ALA A 252 15.77 5.23 3.23
N LEU A 253 15.52 4.13 3.97
CA LEU A 253 15.14 4.19 5.39
C LEU A 253 16.22 4.79 6.29
N ARG A 254 17.51 4.66 5.91
CA ARG A 254 18.63 5.26 6.65
C ARG A 254 18.84 6.74 6.33
N ALA A 255 18.39 7.18 5.16
CA ALA A 255 18.55 8.55 4.68
C ALA A 255 17.37 9.48 5.06
N ALA A 256 16.31 8.94 5.62
CA ALA A 256 15.09 9.67 6.00
C ALA A 256 15.12 10.10 7.46
#